data_38d51b44c5c4e9d1639306fb09deefd9
#
_entry.id   38d51b44c5c4e9d1639306fb09deefd9
#
_cell.length_a   1.000
_cell.length_b   1.000
_cell.length_c   1.000
_cell.angle_alpha   90.00
_cell.angle_beta   90.00
_cell.angle_gamma   90.00
#
_symmetry.space_group_name_H-M   'P 1'
#
loop_
_entity.id
_entity.type
_entity.pdbx_description
1 polymer ?
#
loop_
_entity_poly.entity_id
_entity_poly.type
_entity_poly.pdbx_seq_one_letter_code
_entity_poly.pdbx_strand_id
1 'polypeptide(L)'
;NPYILPDLVEHVAKEASAEGTRYLVDAYCGVGLFALSTAKSFEQVAGIEISEPAVRWAQANCKISGIKNARFVIGKAEAIFNGLKFPSEATAMVIDPPRKGCDESFRQQLLQYRPQRLVYVSCDPATQARDLKDFIEGGYKITKVQPFDLFPHTRHIENVVSLSLEE
;
A
#
# COMPACT_ATOMS: atom_id res chain seq x y z
N ASN A 1 -0.78 19.45 2.12
CA ASN A 1 0.43 20.13 1.62
C ASN A 1 0.82 19.58 0.25
N PRO A 2 0.46 20.24 -0.85
CA PRO A 2 0.71 19.75 -2.20
C PRO A 2 2.22 19.65 -2.55
N TYR A 3 3.05 20.38 -1.83
CA TYR A 3 4.51 20.38 -2.08
C TYR A 3 5.23 19.13 -1.57
N ILE A 4 4.68 18.49 -0.53
CA ILE A 4 5.27 17.27 0.07
C ILE A 4 4.64 15.99 -0.49
N LEU A 5 3.46 16.09 -1.13
CA LEU A 5 2.80 14.91 -1.71
C LEU A 5 3.66 14.18 -2.75
N PRO A 6 4.38 14.85 -3.67
CA PRO A 6 5.28 14.18 -4.60
C PRO A 6 6.39 13.39 -3.88
N ASP A 7 6.97 13.96 -2.82
CA ASP A 7 8.04 13.31 -2.04
C ASP A 7 7.52 12.05 -1.33
N LEU A 8 6.30 12.11 -0.77
CA LEU A 8 5.64 10.94 -0.20
C LEU A 8 5.45 9.84 -1.24
N VAL A 9 4.90 10.20 -2.41
CA VAL A 9 4.63 9.24 -3.50
C VAL A 9 5.93 8.63 -4.02
N GLU A 10 6.97 9.43 -4.23
CA GLU A 10 8.29 8.95 -4.66
C GLU A 10 8.90 8.01 -3.62
N HIS A 11 8.79 8.36 -2.33
CA HIS A 11 9.26 7.51 -1.25
C HIS A 11 8.55 6.15 -1.22
N VAL A 12 7.21 6.14 -1.29
CA VAL A 12 6.43 4.90 -1.35
C VAL A 12 6.79 4.07 -2.58
N ALA A 13 6.94 4.72 -3.74
CA ALA A 13 7.36 4.05 -4.98
C ALA A 13 8.73 3.38 -4.83
N LYS A 14 9.72 4.09 -4.28
CA LYS A 14 11.06 3.57 -4.05
C LYS A 14 11.07 2.38 -3.09
N GLU A 15 10.35 2.50 -1.98
CA GLU A 15 10.29 1.43 -0.97
C GLU A 15 9.55 0.19 -1.48
N ALA A 16 8.49 0.35 -2.28
CA ALA A 16 7.75 -0.75 -2.85
C ALA A 16 8.52 -1.45 -4.00
N SER A 17 9.28 -0.71 -4.81
CA SER A 17 10.02 -1.23 -5.96
C SER A 17 11.44 -1.72 -5.61
N ALA A 18 11.65 -2.19 -4.38
CA ALA A 18 12.92 -2.76 -3.97
C ALA A 18 13.27 -4.02 -4.76
N GLU A 19 14.55 -4.40 -4.72
CA GLU A 19 15.07 -5.57 -5.42
C GLU A 19 14.22 -6.84 -5.17
N GLY A 20 13.93 -7.59 -6.24
CA GLY A 20 13.14 -8.81 -6.20
C GLY A 20 11.63 -8.60 -6.39
N THR A 21 11.09 -7.40 -6.22
CA THR A 21 9.65 -7.14 -6.41
C THR A 21 9.30 -6.91 -7.87
N ARG A 22 8.28 -7.62 -8.36
CA ARG A 22 7.77 -7.55 -9.75
C ARG A 22 6.29 -7.19 -9.81
N TYR A 23 5.57 -7.39 -8.72
CA TYR A 23 4.13 -7.18 -8.61
C TYR A 23 3.81 -6.24 -7.46
N LEU A 24 2.78 -5.43 -7.63
CA LEU A 24 2.29 -4.53 -6.59
C LEU A 24 0.83 -4.83 -6.27
N VAL A 25 0.53 -4.86 -4.98
CA VAL A 25 -0.83 -4.79 -4.46
C VAL A 25 -0.98 -3.47 -3.70
N ASP A 26 -1.98 -2.66 -4.08
CA ASP A 26 -2.36 -1.42 -3.38
C ASP A 26 -3.70 -1.67 -2.68
N ALA A 27 -3.63 -2.00 -1.40
CA ALA A 27 -4.80 -2.20 -0.57
C ALA A 27 -5.25 -0.85 0.03
N TYR A 28 -6.54 -0.60 0.00
CA TYR A 28 -7.15 0.73 0.26
C TYR A 28 -6.74 1.78 -0.79
N CYS A 29 -6.76 1.40 -2.07
CA CYS A 29 -6.12 2.18 -3.13
C CYS A 29 -6.79 3.52 -3.48
N GLY A 30 -7.98 3.80 -2.95
CA GLY A 30 -8.71 5.03 -3.24
C GLY A 30 -8.85 5.27 -4.74
N VAL A 31 -8.42 6.44 -5.20
CA VAL A 31 -8.41 6.83 -6.62
C VAL A 31 -7.16 6.37 -7.38
N GLY A 32 -6.36 5.50 -6.76
CA GLY A 32 -5.19 4.88 -7.38
C GLY A 32 -3.90 5.66 -7.23
N LEU A 33 -3.75 6.50 -6.20
CA LEU A 33 -2.56 7.35 -6.06
C LEU A 33 -1.25 6.56 -6.11
N PHE A 34 -1.08 5.58 -5.23
CA PHE A 34 0.15 4.78 -5.19
C PHE A 34 0.23 3.78 -6.33
N ALA A 35 -0.87 3.05 -6.60
CA ALA A 35 -0.93 2.07 -7.68
C ALA A 35 -0.51 2.65 -9.03
N LEU A 36 -1.03 3.83 -9.41
CA LEU A 36 -0.77 4.43 -10.71
C LEU A 36 0.60 5.10 -10.78
N SER A 37 1.02 5.77 -9.70
CA SER A 37 2.32 6.45 -9.65
C SER A 37 3.49 5.46 -9.73
N THR A 38 3.30 4.24 -9.24
CA THR A 38 4.33 3.18 -9.22
C THR A 38 4.24 2.20 -10.38
N ALA A 39 3.15 2.22 -11.15
CA ALA A 39 2.84 1.18 -12.14
C ALA A 39 3.96 0.86 -13.14
N LYS A 40 4.78 1.86 -13.50
CA LYS A 40 5.90 1.69 -14.43
C LYS A 40 7.04 0.82 -13.88
N SER A 41 7.11 0.67 -12.55
CA SER A 41 8.14 -0.12 -11.87
C SER A 41 7.74 -1.59 -11.68
N PHE A 42 6.52 -1.97 -12.06
CA PHE A 42 5.98 -3.31 -11.83
C PHE A 42 5.46 -3.94 -13.13
N GLU A 43 5.49 -5.26 -13.21
CA GLU A 43 4.89 -6.01 -14.30
C GLU A 43 3.37 -5.94 -14.28
N GLN A 44 2.78 -6.08 -13.10
CA GLN A 44 1.36 -5.93 -12.86
C GLN A 44 1.07 -5.29 -11.51
N VAL A 45 -0.01 -4.53 -11.48
CA VAL A 45 -0.51 -3.85 -10.28
C VAL A 45 -1.97 -4.24 -10.05
N ALA A 46 -2.33 -4.52 -8.80
CA ALA A 46 -3.71 -4.76 -8.37
C ALA A 46 -4.08 -3.82 -7.24
N GLY A 47 -5.17 -3.05 -7.41
CA GLY A 47 -5.72 -2.19 -6.37
C GLY A 47 -7.10 -2.66 -5.93
N ILE A 48 -7.40 -2.50 -4.63
CA ILE A 48 -8.73 -2.74 -4.07
C ILE A 48 -9.19 -1.57 -3.21
N GLU A 49 -10.45 -1.20 -3.38
CA GLU A 49 -11.08 -0.10 -2.64
C GLU A 49 -12.57 -0.41 -2.45
N ILE A 50 -13.11 -0.11 -1.27
CA ILE A 50 -14.51 -0.34 -0.95
C ILE A 50 -15.45 0.68 -1.61
N SER A 51 -14.94 1.89 -1.86
CA SER A 51 -15.69 2.98 -2.49
C SER A 51 -15.77 2.79 -4.00
N GLU A 52 -16.94 2.37 -4.50
CA GLU A 52 -17.17 2.24 -5.94
C GLU A 52 -16.85 3.53 -6.73
N PRO A 53 -17.24 4.75 -6.28
CA PRO A 53 -16.84 5.97 -6.97
C PRO A 53 -15.32 6.16 -7.05
N ALA A 54 -14.57 5.81 -5.98
CA ALA A 54 -13.12 5.92 -6.00
C ALA A 54 -12.49 4.93 -6.99
N VAL A 55 -12.98 3.69 -7.06
CA VAL A 55 -12.53 2.70 -8.05
C VAL A 55 -12.79 3.16 -9.48
N ARG A 56 -13.96 3.76 -9.74
CA ARG A 56 -14.26 4.34 -11.07
C ARG A 56 -13.25 5.44 -11.44
N TRP A 57 -12.88 6.28 -10.49
CA TRP A 57 -11.84 7.29 -10.69
C TRP A 57 -10.45 6.66 -10.90
N ALA A 58 -10.09 5.63 -10.13
CA ALA A 58 -8.83 4.90 -10.34
C ALA A 58 -8.75 4.32 -11.76
N GLN A 59 -9.82 3.70 -12.24
CA GLN A 59 -9.92 3.16 -13.59
C GLN A 59 -9.84 4.26 -14.67
N ALA A 60 -10.52 5.39 -14.46
CA ALA A 60 -10.46 6.54 -15.35
C ALA A 60 -9.04 7.14 -15.40
N ASN A 61 -8.42 7.35 -14.25
CA ASN A 61 -7.03 7.84 -14.14
C ASN A 61 -6.04 6.89 -14.82
N CYS A 62 -6.20 5.59 -14.63
CA CYS A 62 -5.42 4.54 -15.28
C CYS A 62 -5.48 4.69 -16.82
N LYS A 63 -6.70 4.84 -17.37
CA LYS A 63 -6.94 5.01 -18.80
C LYS A 63 -6.35 6.32 -19.33
N ILE A 64 -6.58 7.44 -18.64
CA ILE A 64 -6.06 8.76 -19.02
C ILE A 64 -4.53 8.78 -19.03
N SER A 65 -3.90 8.12 -18.06
CA SER A 65 -2.44 8.01 -17.94
C SER A 65 -1.81 6.97 -18.87
N GLY A 66 -2.62 6.24 -19.66
CA GLY A 66 -2.13 5.21 -20.59
C GLY A 66 -1.52 3.99 -19.89
N ILE A 67 -1.83 3.76 -18.60
CA ILE A 67 -1.33 2.63 -17.83
C ILE A 67 -2.13 1.39 -18.22
N LYS A 68 -1.45 0.29 -18.60
CA LYS A 68 -2.07 -0.93 -19.11
C LYS A 68 -1.92 -2.13 -18.18
N ASN A 69 -1.05 -2.03 -17.20
CA ASN A 69 -0.66 -3.12 -16.30
C ASN A 69 -1.31 -3.02 -14.90
N ALA A 70 -2.25 -2.09 -14.69
CA ALA A 70 -2.95 -1.93 -13.43
C ALA A 70 -4.43 -2.33 -13.57
N ARG A 71 -4.96 -3.02 -12.56
CA ARG A 71 -6.38 -3.38 -12.43
C ARG A 71 -6.90 -2.96 -11.06
N PHE A 72 -8.16 -2.55 -11.01
CA PHE A 72 -8.81 -2.11 -9.78
C PHE A 72 -10.12 -2.86 -9.57
N VAL A 73 -10.35 -3.31 -8.35
CA VAL A 73 -11.56 -4.04 -7.95
C VAL A 73 -12.27 -3.34 -6.80
N ILE A 74 -13.60 -3.44 -6.78
CA ILE A 74 -14.44 -2.94 -5.69
C ILE A 74 -14.55 -4.02 -4.65
N GLY A 75 -14.24 -3.70 -3.40
CA GLY A 75 -14.38 -4.63 -2.30
C GLY A 75 -13.65 -4.16 -1.04
N LYS A 76 -13.86 -4.91 0.03
CA LYS A 76 -13.06 -4.73 1.24
C LYS A 76 -11.62 -5.18 0.98
N ALA A 77 -10.66 -4.58 1.67
CA ALA A 77 -9.23 -4.83 1.45
C ALA A 77 -8.86 -6.32 1.52
N GLU A 78 -9.43 -7.06 2.47
CA GLU A 78 -9.20 -8.49 2.60
C GLU A 78 -9.68 -9.32 1.41
N ALA A 79 -10.60 -8.82 0.60
CA ALA A 79 -11.09 -9.53 -0.58
C ALA A 79 -10.04 -9.61 -1.71
N ILE A 80 -8.96 -8.79 -1.66
CA ILE A 80 -7.89 -8.82 -2.68
C ILE A 80 -7.22 -10.20 -2.75
N PHE A 81 -7.08 -10.87 -1.62
CA PHE A 81 -6.38 -12.16 -1.54
C PHE A 81 -7.13 -13.29 -2.25
N ASN A 82 -8.47 -13.21 -2.39
CA ASN A 82 -9.28 -14.26 -3.00
C ASN A 82 -9.02 -14.49 -4.51
N GLY A 83 -8.46 -13.51 -5.20
CA GLY A 83 -8.21 -13.60 -6.65
C GLY A 83 -6.78 -13.22 -7.04
N LEU A 84 -5.91 -13.03 -6.05
CA LEU A 84 -4.53 -12.63 -6.28
C LEU A 84 -3.71 -13.82 -6.75
N LYS A 85 -3.13 -13.69 -7.96
CA LYS A 85 -2.27 -14.73 -8.57
C LYS A 85 -0.80 -14.32 -8.61
N PHE A 86 -0.44 -13.26 -7.89
CA PHE A 86 0.95 -12.81 -7.84
C PHE A 86 1.74 -13.73 -6.88
N PRO A 87 2.95 -14.16 -7.25
CA PRO A 87 3.85 -14.87 -6.33
C PRO A 87 4.20 -13.96 -5.15
N SER A 88 3.99 -14.43 -3.93
CA SER A 88 4.18 -13.59 -2.73
C SER A 88 5.62 -13.12 -2.56
N GLU A 89 6.59 -13.95 -2.92
CA GLU A 89 8.02 -13.70 -2.89
C GLU A 89 8.49 -12.63 -3.90
N ALA A 90 7.66 -12.28 -4.87
CA ALA A 90 7.93 -11.23 -5.84
C ALA A 90 6.93 -10.05 -5.73
N THR A 91 6.15 -10.00 -4.65
CA THR A 91 5.10 -9.01 -4.47
C THR A 91 5.46 -8.00 -3.39
N ALA A 92 5.31 -6.72 -3.72
CA ALA A 92 5.20 -5.64 -2.75
C ALA A 92 3.73 -5.32 -2.47
N MET A 93 3.41 -4.95 -1.24
CA MET A 93 2.08 -4.48 -0.87
C MET A 93 2.17 -3.10 -0.22
N VAL A 94 1.43 -2.15 -0.78
CA VAL A 94 1.19 -0.84 -0.17
C VAL A 94 -0.15 -0.90 0.55
N ILE A 95 -0.19 -0.43 1.78
CA ILE A 95 -1.40 -0.33 2.59
C ILE A 95 -1.55 1.08 3.14
N ASP A 96 -2.71 1.69 2.92
CA ASP A 96 -3.07 3.04 3.41
C ASP A 96 -4.47 3.00 4.03
N PRO A 97 -4.63 2.32 5.17
CA PRO A 97 -5.93 2.11 5.79
C PRO A 97 -6.47 3.41 6.42
N PRO A 98 -7.77 3.46 6.73
CA PRO A 98 -8.35 4.56 7.49
C PRO A 98 -7.72 4.65 8.91
N ARG A 99 -7.98 5.75 9.63
CA ARG A 99 -7.42 6.04 10.97
C ARG A 99 -7.52 4.90 11.99
N LYS A 100 -8.52 4.03 11.89
CA LYS A 100 -8.66 2.85 12.75
C LYS A 100 -7.58 1.78 12.53
N GLY A 101 -6.76 1.90 11.50
CA GLY A 101 -5.80 0.90 11.05
C GLY A 101 -6.44 -0.24 10.25
N CYS A 102 -5.67 -1.30 10.04
CA CYS A 102 -6.13 -2.49 9.33
C CYS A 102 -7.08 -3.34 10.19
N ASP A 103 -8.13 -3.89 9.58
CA ASP A 103 -8.99 -4.88 10.25
C ASP A 103 -8.19 -6.18 10.51
N GLU A 104 -8.53 -6.90 11.57
CA GLU A 104 -7.83 -8.11 11.98
C GLU A 104 -7.80 -9.17 10.87
N SER A 105 -8.93 -9.37 10.18
CA SER A 105 -9.01 -10.34 9.08
C SER A 105 -8.07 -10.00 7.93
N PHE A 106 -7.89 -8.71 7.62
CA PHE A 106 -6.92 -8.27 6.63
C PHE A 106 -5.48 -8.58 7.07
N ARG A 107 -5.11 -8.24 8.33
CA ARG A 107 -3.77 -8.52 8.86
C ARG A 107 -3.45 -10.01 8.83
N GLN A 108 -4.41 -10.88 9.25
CA GLN A 108 -4.23 -12.33 9.21
C GLN A 108 -4.02 -12.85 7.79
N GLN A 109 -4.81 -12.41 6.81
CA GLN A 109 -4.67 -12.82 5.42
C GLN A 109 -3.37 -12.31 4.79
N LEU A 110 -2.94 -11.08 5.13
CA LEU A 110 -1.65 -10.54 4.71
C LEU A 110 -0.50 -11.41 5.23
N LEU A 111 -0.55 -11.81 6.51
CA LEU A 111 0.44 -12.70 7.12
C LEU A 111 0.43 -14.11 6.55
N GLN A 112 -0.70 -14.59 6.05
CA GLN A 112 -0.80 -15.86 5.32
C GLN A 112 -0.24 -15.75 3.91
N TYR A 113 -0.54 -14.65 3.20
CA TYR A 113 -0.04 -14.40 1.85
C TYR A 113 1.46 -14.12 1.83
N ARG A 114 2.01 -13.46 2.86
CA ARG A 114 3.44 -13.18 3.07
C ARG A 114 4.10 -12.44 1.90
N PRO A 115 3.63 -11.23 1.51
CA PRO A 115 4.32 -10.46 0.47
C PRO A 115 5.75 -10.14 0.92
N GLN A 116 6.70 -10.13 -0.03
CA GLN A 116 8.12 -9.87 0.24
C GLN A 116 8.37 -8.50 0.89
N ARG A 117 7.57 -7.50 0.51
CA ARG A 117 7.67 -6.13 1.03
C ARG A 117 6.32 -5.60 1.43
N LEU A 118 6.32 -4.82 2.52
CA LEU A 118 5.20 -3.99 2.94
C LEU A 118 5.62 -2.54 3.01
N VAL A 119 4.76 -1.65 2.52
CA VAL A 119 4.88 -0.21 2.71
C VAL A 119 3.58 0.27 3.34
N TYR A 120 3.64 0.58 4.63
CA TYR A 120 2.49 0.99 5.41
C TYR A 120 2.46 2.51 5.57
N VAL A 121 1.54 3.16 4.89
CA VAL A 121 1.24 4.59 5.01
C VAL A 121 0.12 4.77 6.05
N SER A 122 0.25 5.69 6.97
CA SER A 122 -0.77 5.94 7.99
C SER A 122 -0.76 7.38 8.49
N CYS A 123 -1.94 7.96 8.62
CA CYS A 123 -2.15 9.24 9.27
C CYS A 123 -2.33 9.13 10.80
N ASP A 124 -2.26 7.93 11.37
CA ASP A 124 -2.36 7.68 12.82
C ASP A 124 -1.26 6.71 13.27
N PRO A 125 -0.13 7.24 13.81
CA PRO A 125 0.99 6.41 14.26
C PRO A 125 0.64 5.44 15.39
N ALA A 126 -0.38 5.71 16.21
CA ALA A 126 -0.75 4.83 17.32
C ALA A 126 -1.42 3.55 16.80
N THR A 127 -2.36 3.67 15.88
CA THR A 127 -2.99 2.49 15.24
C THR A 127 -2.00 1.76 14.35
N GLN A 128 -1.11 2.48 13.67
CA GLN A 128 -0.03 1.88 12.88
C GLN A 128 0.89 1.03 13.76
N ALA A 129 1.32 1.54 14.92
CA ALA A 129 2.18 0.80 15.85
C ALA A 129 1.53 -0.50 16.35
N ARG A 130 0.20 -0.47 16.61
CA ARG A 130 -0.57 -1.67 16.96
C ARG A 130 -0.51 -2.72 15.83
N ASP A 131 -0.76 -2.32 14.60
CA ASP A 131 -0.79 -3.24 13.45
C ASP A 131 0.62 -3.78 13.13
N LEU A 132 1.65 -2.91 13.26
CA LEU A 132 3.05 -3.28 13.06
C LEU A 132 3.51 -4.38 14.03
N LYS A 133 2.95 -4.42 15.24
CA LYS A 133 3.26 -5.50 16.19
C LYS A 133 2.91 -6.87 15.60
N ASP A 134 1.72 -7.01 15.01
CA ASP A 134 1.29 -8.27 14.39
C ASP A 134 2.21 -8.64 13.21
N PHE A 135 2.62 -7.66 12.39
CA PHE A 135 3.51 -7.91 11.25
C PHE A 135 4.91 -8.34 11.70
N ILE A 136 5.46 -7.71 12.75
CA ILE A 136 6.76 -8.08 13.31
C ILE A 136 6.70 -9.48 13.91
N GLU A 137 5.67 -9.80 14.69
CA GLU A 137 5.44 -11.16 15.23
C GLU A 137 5.25 -12.19 14.11
N GLY A 138 4.75 -11.77 12.95
CA GLY A 138 4.60 -12.57 11.72
C GLY A 138 5.88 -12.73 10.89
N GLY A 139 7.03 -12.20 11.35
CA GLY A 139 8.33 -12.39 10.70
C GLY A 139 8.76 -11.25 9.78
N TYR A 140 8.12 -10.08 9.88
CA TYR A 140 8.57 -8.89 9.17
C TYR A 140 9.53 -8.06 10.02
N LYS A 141 10.52 -7.45 9.36
CA LYS A 141 11.45 -6.50 9.95
C LYS A 141 11.22 -5.11 9.40
N ILE A 142 11.15 -4.11 10.28
CA ILE A 142 11.12 -2.72 9.86
C ILE A 142 12.47 -2.34 9.27
N THR A 143 12.45 -1.89 8.02
CA THR A 143 13.65 -1.44 7.30
C THR A 143 13.77 0.07 7.28
N LYS A 144 12.64 0.78 7.37
CA LYS A 144 12.62 2.25 7.36
C LYS A 144 11.36 2.81 7.99
N VAL A 145 11.50 3.96 8.63
CA VAL A 145 10.40 4.80 9.13
C VAL A 145 10.63 6.21 8.62
N GLN A 146 9.66 6.78 7.92
CA GLN A 146 9.76 8.11 7.33
C GLN A 146 8.45 8.89 7.54
N PRO A 147 8.45 9.92 8.39
CA PRO A 147 7.31 10.82 8.53
C PRO A 147 7.30 11.89 7.45
N PHE A 148 6.07 12.35 7.08
CA PHE A 148 5.80 13.44 6.14
C PHE A 148 4.77 14.41 6.74
N ASP A 149 5.08 15.70 6.76
CA ASP A 149 4.17 16.76 7.21
C ASP A 149 3.23 17.21 6.08
N LEU A 150 2.23 16.39 5.78
CA LEU A 150 1.19 16.72 4.79
C LEU A 150 0.17 17.75 5.31
N PHE A 151 0.05 17.89 6.62
CA PHE A 151 -0.95 18.74 7.28
C PHE A 151 -0.29 19.74 8.22
N PRO A 152 0.52 20.70 7.69
CA PRO A 152 1.26 21.66 8.50
C PRO A 152 0.31 22.45 9.43
N HIS A 153 0.82 22.79 10.61
CA HIS A 153 0.07 23.45 11.67
C HIS A 153 -1.05 22.61 12.31
N THR A 154 -1.07 21.31 12.06
CA THR A 154 -1.95 20.35 12.75
C THR A 154 -1.13 19.31 13.49
N ARG A 155 -1.79 18.49 14.31
CA ARG A 155 -1.15 17.33 14.97
C ARG A 155 -1.04 16.08 14.06
N HIS A 156 -1.50 16.19 12.82
CA HIS A 156 -1.54 15.05 11.91
C HIS A 156 -0.23 14.95 11.15
N ILE A 157 0.26 13.73 11.04
CA ILE A 157 1.45 13.38 10.28
C ILE A 157 1.14 12.13 9.46
N GLU A 158 1.63 12.08 8.25
CA GLU A 158 1.65 10.83 7.47
C GLU A 158 2.95 10.11 7.76
N ASN A 159 2.86 8.91 8.29
CA ASN A 159 4.04 8.10 8.59
C ASN A 159 4.11 6.89 7.67
N VAL A 160 5.23 6.73 6.99
CA VAL A 160 5.49 5.59 6.10
C VAL A 160 6.45 4.65 6.80
N VAL A 161 6.04 3.41 6.99
CA VAL A 161 6.88 2.34 7.53
C VAL A 161 7.07 1.28 6.46
N SER A 162 8.33 1.02 6.12
CA SER A 162 8.71 -0.04 5.18
C SER A 162 9.17 -1.26 5.96
N LEU A 163 8.69 -2.43 5.54
CA LEU A 163 9.05 -3.70 6.13
C LEU A 163 9.45 -4.70 5.03
N SER A 164 10.37 -5.58 5.36
CA SER A 164 10.72 -6.75 4.56
C SER A 164 10.46 -8.02 5.34
N LEU A 165 10.09 -9.09 4.63
CA LEU A 165 10.04 -10.42 5.21
C LEU A 165 11.47 -10.87 5.52
N GLU A 166 11.71 -11.41 6.72
CA GLU A 166 12.98 -12.09 7.04
C GLU A 166 13.02 -13.46 6.36
N GLU A 167 14.15 -13.79 5.76
CA GLU A 167 14.43 -15.12 5.19
C GLU A 167 14.58 -16.20 6.26
#